data_54a23f66f6a4563f160492810ff6bf24
#
_entry.id   54a23f66f6a4563f160492810ff6bf24
#
_cell.length_a   1.000
_cell.length_b   1.000
_cell.length_c   1.000
_cell.angle_alpha   90.00
_cell.angle_beta   90.00
_cell.angle_gamma   90.00
#
_symmetry.space_group_name_H-M   'P 1'
#
loop_
_entity.id
_entity.type
_entity.pdbx_description
1 polymer ?
#
loop_
_entity_poly.entity_id
_entity_poly.type
_entity_poly.pdbx_seq_one_letter_code
_entity_poly.pdbx_strand_id
1 'polypeptide(L)'
;MQYIGVDLGSTNIKAALYADDFSLLGRLSVPVEYDRTGGRVEFDAEEYVNGLKGLLKQLSGLKGAEPGNIAQITFTGQAETLVVVGKDGKAMIPAISWMDERSVDECAELAKQFTPQEIEATTGQQAVLPTWPATKILWLKRNMPEVYEESETYMLLKDYVVFRLTGVKNADMSIATFSFYFDIYEKKYWQKMLDAIGITEKKLPPLAEPCSVAGPLTAEAAKECGMTEKTLVNNGTLDHFTGMIGTGNVEMGGVSLSTGTVMALATMASEPVLDKNCGVAMHYGFLPDTHVMLPVAESGGVSLEWFRRTFMEQVDYKQLNEVLDARKHPTQLIFLPYIVGTNAPEFDTEASGIL
;
A
#
# COMPACT_ATOMS: atom_id res chain seq x y z
N MET A 1 16.11 13.37 -20.50
CA MET A 1 15.39 13.60 -19.23
C MET A 1 15.75 12.50 -18.25
N GLN A 2 15.50 12.69 -16.95
CA GLN A 2 15.72 11.67 -15.93
C GLN A 2 14.45 11.49 -15.10
N TYR A 3 14.29 10.32 -14.51
CA TYR A 3 13.08 9.95 -13.77
C TYR A 3 13.44 9.27 -12.46
N ILE A 4 12.66 9.51 -11.40
CA ILE A 4 12.83 8.83 -10.13
C ILE A 4 11.59 8.01 -9.84
N GLY A 5 11.76 6.71 -9.56
CA GLY A 5 10.76 5.85 -8.97
C GLY A 5 11.01 5.71 -7.47
N VAL A 6 9.96 5.84 -6.67
CA VAL A 6 10.00 5.73 -5.20
C VAL A 6 9.02 4.70 -4.72
N ASP A 7 9.49 3.76 -3.91
CA ASP A 7 8.69 2.81 -3.16
C ASP A 7 8.63 3.24 -1.68
N LEU A 8 7.46 3.67 -1.25
CA LEU A 8 7.15 4.06 0.14
C LEU A 8 6.81 2.81 0.96
N GLY A 9 7.80 1.93 1.11
CA GLY A 9 7.64 0.64 1.76
C GLY A 9 7.54 0.72 3.29
N SER A 10 7.09 -0.38 3.90
CA SER A 10 6.97 -0.48 5.37
C SER A 10 8.31 -0.65 6.06
N THR A 11 9.22 -1.41 5.48
CA THR A 11 10.54 -1.65 6.09
C THR A 11 11.58 -0.63 5.67
N ASN A 12 11.51 -0.20 4.41
CA ASN A 12 12.43 0.77 3.83
C ASN A 12 11.70 1.64 2.83
N ILE A 13 12.06 2.91 2.77
CA ILE A 13 11.80 3.75 1.61
C ILE A 13 12.91 3.47 0.60
N LYS A 14 12.56 3.14 -0.64
CA LYS A 14 13.52 2.87 -1.70
C LYS A 14 13.30 3.85 -2.83
N ALA A 15 14.37 4.32 -3.44
CA ALA A 15 14.28 5.16 -4.62
C ALA A 15 15.37 4.83 -5.64
N ALA A 16 15.04 4.97 -6.91
CA ALA A 16 15.95 4.72 -8.01
C ALA A 16 15.85 5.83 -9.06
N LEU A 17 17.02 6.28 -9.53
CA LEU A 17 17.17 7.29 -10.59
C LEU A 17 17.48 6.60 -11.91
N TYR A 18 16.75 6.96 -12.95
CA TYR A 18 16.88 6.42 -14.30
C TYR A 18 17.19 7.52 -15.32
N ALA A 19 17.96 7.18 -16.33
CA ALA A 19 18.15 8.01 -17.51
C ALA A 19 16.93 7.95 -18.45
N ASP A 20 16.96 8.70 -19.54
CA ASP A 20 15.87 8.78 -20.52
C ASP A 20 15.59 7.44 -21.25
N ASP A 21 16.59 6.60 -21.38
CA ASP A 21 16.50 5.25 -21.92
C ASP A 21 16.14 4.19 -20.87
N PHE A 22 15.74 4.61 -19.68
CA PHE A 22 15.46 3.78 -18.51
C PHE A 22 16.65 2.98 -17.96
N SER A 23 17.88 3.30 -18.37
CA SER A 23 19.05 2.75 -17.70
C SER A 23 19.17 3.27 -16.27
N LEU A 24 19.50 2.37 -15.35
CA LEU A 24 19.61 2.69 -13.92
C LEU A 24 20.90 3.50 -13.66
N LEU A 25 20.76 4.73 -13.17
CA LEU A 25 21.88 5.57 -12.74
C LEU A 25 22.27 5.34 -11.29
N GLY A 26 21.32 5.00 -10.45
CA GLY A 26 21.57 4.63 -9.07
C GLY A 26 20.30 4.33 -8.27
N ARG A 27 20.49 3.65 -7.16
CA ARG A 27 19.41 3.32 -6.21
C ARG A 27 19.89 3.47 -4.79
N LEU A 28 19.01 3.93 -3.92
CA LEU A 28 19.26 4.12 -2.50
C LEU A 28 18.06 3.66 -1.69
N SER A 29 18.26 3.41 -0.40
CA SER A 29 17.19 3.10 0.53
C SER A 29 17.49 3.66 1.92
N VAL A 30 16.44 3.93 2.68
CA VAL A 30 16.50 4.33 4.09
C VAL A 30 15.51 3.47 4.88
N PRO A 31 15.91 2.92 6.05
CA PRO A 31 15.01 2.12 6.88
C PRO A 31 13.91 2.98 7.49
N VAL A 32 12.78 2.35 7.79
CA VAL A 32 11.65 2.94 8.53
C VAL A 32 11.65 2.35 9.93
N GLU A 33 11.68 3.21 10.93
CA GLU A 33 11.62 2.81 12.32
C GLU A 33 10.19 2.87 12.85
N TYR A 34 9.75 1.80 13.53
CA TYR A 34 8.42 1.68 14.09
C TYR A 34 8.47 1.65 15.61
N ASP A 35 7.56 2.37 16.25
CA ASP A 35 7.17 2.08 17.63
C ASP A 35 6.13 0.95 17.64
N ARG A 36 6.44 -0.12 18.39
CA ARG A 36 5.58 -1.30 18.57
C ARG A 36 5.16 -1.48 20.03
N THR A 37 5.08 -0.39 20.77
CA THR A 37 4.76 -0.39 22.18
C THR A 37 3.25 -0.58 22.43
N GLY A 38 2.92 -1.48 23.34
CA GLY A 38 1.51 -1.65 23.78
C GLY A 38 0.57 -2.20 22.70
N GLY A 39 1.06 -2.97 21.75
CA GLY A 39 0.25 -3.54 20.65
C GLY A 39 -0.05 -2.56 19.51
N ARG A 40 0.47 -1.35 19.58
CA ARG A 40 0.39 -0.35 18.51
C ARG A 40 1.53 -0.53 17.52
N VAL A 41 1.31 -0.13 16.28
CA VAL A 41 2.33 -0.09 15.24
C VAL A 41 2.29 1.27 14.58
N GLU A 42 3.17 2.15 15.00
CA GLU A 42 3.20 3.57 14.63
C GLU A 42 4.59 3.98 14.16
N PHE A 43 4.68 5.10 13.45
CA PHE A 43 5.94 5.77 13.13
C PHE A 43 5.74 7.27 12.92
N ASP A 44 6.80 8.05 13.09
CA ASP A 44 6.75 9.49 12.85
C ASP A 44 6.65 9.79 11.34
N ALA A 45 5.51 10.35 10.91
CA ALA A 45 5.27 10.68 9.51
C ALA A 45 6.16 11.83 9.01
N GLU A 46 6.59 12.74 9.91
CA GLU A 46 7.49 13.83 9.54
C GLU A 46 8.91 13.31 9.33
N GLU A 47 9.38 12.41 10.20
CA GLU A 47 10.67 11.73 10.00
C GLU A 47 10.67 10.90 8.73
N TYR A 48 9.56 10.24 8.42
CA TYR A 48 9.39 9.49 7.17
C TYR A 48 9.54 10.40 5.94
N VAL A 49 8.85 11.55 5.92
CA VAL A 49 8.96 12.55 4.83
C VAL A 49 10.38 13.13 4.76
N ASN A 50 11.00 13.43 5.89
CA ASN A 50 12.36 13.96 5.94
C ASN A 50 13.39 12.94 5.47
N GLY A 51 13.23 11.67 5.85
CA GLY A 51 14.03 10.54 5.35
C GLY A 51 13.95 10.42 3.82
N LEU A 52 12.73 10.50 3.27
CA LEU A 52 12.52 10.52 1.81
C LEU A 52 13.21 11.72 1.15
N LYS A 53 13.03 12.94 1.66
CA LYS A 53 13.68 14.14 1.11
C LYS A 53 15.22 14.02 1.12
N GLY A 54 15.77 13.48 2.20
CA GLY A 54 17.19 13.18 2.31
C GLY A 54 17.66 12.16 1.28
N LEU A 55 16.87 11.11 1.05
CA LEU A 55 17.12 10.09 0.03
C LEU A 55 17.10 10.67 -1.39
N LEU A 56 16.09 11.49 -1.71
CA LEU A 56 15.97 12.19 -3.00
C LEU A 56 17.14 13.14 -3.24
N LYS A 57 17.57 13.86 -2.20
CA LYS A 57 18.74 14.74 -2.27
C LYS A 57 20.04 13.97 -2.58
N GLN A 58 20.22 12.81 -1.96
CA GLN A 58 21.36 11.96 -2.24
C GLN A 58 21.34 11.43 -3.68
N LEU A 59 20.17 11.01 -4.19
CA LEU A 59 20.00 10.56 -5.57
C LEU A 59 20.30 11.66 -6.57
N SER A 60 19.81 12.89 -6.32
CA SER A 60 20.07 14.04 -7.20
C SER A 60 21.54 14.47 -7.23
N GLY A 61 22.33 14.04 -6.25
CA GLY A 61 23.79 14.28 -6.17
C GLY A 61 24.66 13.16 -6.73
N LEU A 62 24.08 12.06 -7.23
CA LEU A 62 24.86 10.95 -7.78
C LEU A 62 25.60 11.33 -9.05
N LYS A 63 26.72 10.64 -9.32
CA LYS A 63 27.42 10.80 -10.60
C LYS A 63 26.50 10.41 -11.77
N GLY A 64 26.29 11.33 -12.69
CA GLY A 64 25.37 11.18 -13.80
C GLY A 64 23.96 11.72 -13.55
N ALA A 65 23.65 12.12 -12.32
CA ALA A 65 22.42 12.84 -12.04
C ALA A 65 22.52 14.29 -12.56
N GLU A 66 21.43 14.76 -13.11
CA GLU A 66 21.26 16.12 -13.61
C GLU A 66 20.02 16.74 -12.93
N PRO A 67 20.16 17.38 -11.76
CA PRO A 67 19.03 17.87 -10.96
C PRO A 67 18.03 18.75 -11.74
N GLY A 68 18.52 19.54 -12.69
CA GLY A 68 17.70 20.39 -13.57
C GLY A 68 16.94 19.62 -14.65
N ASN A 69 17.28 18.36 -14.89
CA ASN A 69 16.69 17.49 -15.91
C ASN A 69 15.90 16.31 -15.32
N ILE A 70 15.74 16.24 -13.99
CA ILE A 70 14.84 15.28 -13.37
C ILE A 70 13.41 15.74 -13.65
N ALA A 71 12.78 15.08 -14.60
CA ALA A 71 11.47 15.48 -15.11
C ALA A 71 10.34 15.10 -14.14
N GLN A 72 10.43 13.93 -13.50
CA GLN A 72 9.34 13.41 -12.68
C GLN A 72 9.85 12.50 -11.59
N ILE A 73 9.14 12.57 -10.44
CA ILE A 73 9.18 11.60 -9.35
C ILE A 73 7.84 10.88 -9.36
N THR A 74 7.85 9.54 -9.41
CA THR A 74 6.64 8.71 -9.36
C THR A 74 6.66 7.84 -8.12
N PHE A 75 5.55 7.79 -7.42
CA PHE A 75 5.41 7.09 -6.15
C PHE A 75 4.66 5.76 -6.28
N THR A 76 5.09 4.80 -5.51
CA THR A 76 4.31 3.63 -5.12
C THR A 76 4.53 3.37 -3.63
N GLY A 77 3.80 2.44 -3.04
CA GLY A 77 4.03 2.06 -1.65
C GLY A 77 2.86 1.36 -0.99
N GLN A 78 2.98 1.26 0.32
CA GLN A 78 2.00 0.63 1.19
C GLN A 78 0.65 1.36 1.18
N ALA A 79 -0.42 0.59 1.34
CA ALA A 79 -1.76 1.11 1.57
C ALA A 79 -2.13 1.16 3.07
N GLU A 80 -3.34 1.59 3.42
CA GLU A 80 -3.98 1.53 4.75
C GLU A 80 -3.30 2.33 5.88
N THR A 81 -2.07 2.78 5.72
CA THR A 81 -1.40 3.60 6.73
C THR A 81 -2.03 4.97 6.79
N LEU A 82 -2.63 5.29 7.95
CA LEU A 82 -3.40 6.52 8.19
C LEU A 82 -2.52 7.61 8.78
N VAL A 83 -2.57 8.80 8.19
CA VAL A 83 -1.96 10.03 8.70
C VAL A 83 -3.07 11.02 9.03
N VAL A 84 -3.11 11.48 10.27
CA VAL A 84 -4.04 12.53 10.73
C VAL A 84 -3.36 13.89 10.58
N VAL A 85 -3.88 14.73 9.71
CA VAL A 85 -3.24 15.99 9.32
C VAL A 85 -3.93 17.18 9.98
N GLY A 86 -3.14 18.03 10.61
CA GLY A 86 -3.59 19.26 11.23
C GLY A 86 -3.71 20.43 10.24
N LYS A 87 -4.21 21.56 10.72
CA LYS A 87 -4.38 22.81 9.94
C LYS A 87 -3.06 23.38 9.41
N ASP A 88 -1.95 23.06 10.05
CA ASP A 88 -0.60 23.43 9.61
C ASP A 88 -0.05 22.53 8.50
N GLY A 89 -0.81 21.52 8.08
CA GLY A 89 -0.41 20.56 7.06
C GLY A 89 0.55 19.48 7.54
N LYS A 90 0.76 19.33 8.85
CA LYS A 90 1.61 18.32 9.47
C LYS A 90 0.80 17.22 10.13
N ALA A 91 1.44 16.08 10.35
CA ALA A 91 0.87 15.00 11.13
C ALA A 91 0.67 15.44 12.60
N MET A 92 -0.53 15.26 13.14
CA MET A 92 -0.87 15.61 14.53
C MET A 92 -0.41 14.55 15.53
N ILE A 93 -0.33 13.30 15.07
CA ILE A 93 0.09 12.12 15.83
C ILE A 93 0.97 11.23 14.94
N PRO A 94 1.71 10.28 15.47
CA PRO A 94 2.38 9.27 14.66
C PRO A 94 1.44 8.61 13.67
N ALA A 95 1.92 8.30 12.47
CA ALA A 95 1.14 7.58 11.47
C ALA A 95 0.76 6.20 12.00
N ILE A 96 -0.52 5.84 11.85
CA ILE A 96 -1.05 4.54 12.28
C ILE A 96 -0.85 3.56 11.13
N SER A 97 0.09 2.63 11.29
CA SER A 97 0.49 1.68 10.25
C SER A 97 -0.66 0.78 9.80
N TRP A 98 -0.58 0.28 8.58
CA TRP A 98 -1.45 -0.79 8.07
C TRP A 98 -1.36 -2.09 8.91
N MET A 99 -0.24 -2.30 9.60
CA MET A 99 -0.03 -3.44 10.50
C MET A 99 -0.69 -3.27 11.89
N ASP A 100 -1.30 -2.11 12.15
CA ASP A 100 -1.88 -1.77 13.45
C ASP A 100 -3.35 -2.23 13.52
N GLU A 101 -3.66 -3.04 14.50
CA GLU A 101 -4.98 -3.64 14.72
C GLU A 101 -5.70 -3.06 15.96
N ARG A 102 -5.33 -1.84 16.41
CA ARG A 102 -5.92 -1.24 17.62
C ARG A 102 -7.43 -1.09 17.60
N SER A 103 -8.06 -1.07 16.42
CA SER A 103 -9.48 -0.81 16.22
C SER A 103 -10.34 -2.07 16.06
N VAL A 104 -10.00 -3.16 16.78
CA VAL A 104 -10.76 -4.43 16.74
C VAL A 104 -12.21 -4.24 17.17
N ASP A 105 -12.47 -3.46 18.23
CA ASP A 105 -13.81 -3.20 18.73
C ASP A 105 -14.65 -2.39 17.73
N GLU A 106 -14.05 -1.38 17.12
CA GLU A 106 -14.66 -0.55 16.08
C GLU A 106 -14.94 -1.37 14.81
N CYS A 107 -14.02 -2.26 14.45
CA CYS A 107 -14.21 -3.22 13.37
C CYS A 107 -15.43 -4.09 13.61
N ALA A 108 -15.55 -4.69 14.79
CA ALA A 108 -16.69 -5.54 15.16
C ALA A 108 -18.03 -4.78 15.20
N GLU A 109 -18.01 -3.49 15.50
CA GLU A 109 -19.19 -2.63 15.45
C GLU A 109 -19.60 -2.29 14.02
N LEU A 110 -18.66 -1.84 13.18
CA LEU A 110 -18.93 -1.52 11.78
C LEU A 110 -19.40 -2.75 11.01
N ALA A 111 -18.82 -3.92 11.26
CA ALA A 111 -19.26 -5.18 10.65
C ALA A 111 -20.73 -5.55 10.94
N LYS A 112 -21.35 -5.03 12.01
CA LYS A 112 -22.77 -5.23 12.30
C LYS A 112 -23.69 -4.27 11.57
N GLN A 113 -23.16 -3.17 11.03
CA GLN A 113 -23.96 -2.13 10.38
C GLN A 113 -24.12 -2.37 8.87
N PHE A 114 -23.26 -3.18 8.27
CA PHE A 114 -23.23 -3.43 6.82
C PHE A 114 -23.32 -4.93 6.55
N THR A 115 -24.05 -5.29 5.49
CA THR A 115 -24.07 -6.68 5.04
C THR A 115 -22.81 -6.97 4.20
N PRO A 116 -22.34 -8.24 4.16
CA PRO A 116 -21.24 -8.61 3.27
C PRO A 116 -21.48 -8.21 1.80
N GLN A 117 -22.72 -8.37 1.32
CA GLN A 117 -23.10 -7.99 -0.05
C GLN A 117 -22.99 -6.48 -0.29
N GLU A 118 -23.36 -5.65 0.69
CA GLU A 118 -23.26 -4.20 0.59
C GLU A 118 -21.78 -3.78 0.59
N ILE A 119 -20.95 -4.38 1.44
CA ILE A 119 -19.51 -4.14 1.49
C ILE A 119 -18.88 -4.45 0.13
N GLU A 120 -19.10 -5.67 -0.38
CA GLU A 120 -18.54 -6.12 -1.65
C GLU A 120 -19.02 -5.26 -2.82
N ALA A 121 -20.32 -4.97 -2.89
CA ALA A 121 -20.93 -4.17 -3.95
C ALA A 121 -20.55 -2.68 -3.92
N THR A 122 -19.86 -2.22 -2.88
CA THR A 122 -19.43 -0.82 -2.77
C THR A 122 -17.91 -0.71 -2.78
N THR A 123 -17.24 -1.46 -1.92
CA THR A 123 -15.80 -1.32 -1.71
C THR A 123 -14.98 -2.36 -2.48
N GLY A 124 -15.61 -3.40 -3.01
CA GLY A 124 -14.93 -4.56 -3.59
C GLY A 124 -14.25 -5.46 -2.53
N GLN A 125 -14.37 -5.13 -1.25
CA GLN A 125 -13.74 -5.89 -0.17
C GLN A 125 -14.68 -6.97 0.38
N GLN A 126 -14.13 -8.00 1.01
CA GLN A 126 -14.89 -9.12 1.54
C GLN A 126 -15.43 -8.86 2.94
N ALA A 127 -14.68 -8.13 3.77
CA ALA A 127 -15.00 -7.92 5.17
C ALA A 127 -14.41 -6.62 5.73
N VAL A 128 -14.98 -6.16 6.86
CA VAL A 128 -14.36 -5.11 7.68
C VAL A 128 -13.16 -5.72 8.39
N LEU A 129 -12.03 -5.05 8.36
CA LEU A 129 -10.81 -5.45 9.08
C LEU A 129 -10.35 -4.32 10.00
N PRO A 130 -9.69 -4.62 11.13
CA PRO A 130 -9.20 -3.60 12.05
C PRO A 130 -8.04 -2.78 11.46
N THR A 131 -7.44 -3.25 10.39
CA THR A 131 -6.36 -2.54 9.68
C THR A 131 -6.85 -1.38 8.82
N TRP A 132 -8.15 -1.36 8.46
CA TRP A 132 -8.72 -0.33 7.59
C TRP A 132 -8.69 1.08 8.21
N PRO A 133 -8.37 2.13 7.44
CA PRO A 133 -8.45 3.53 7.88
C PRO A 133 -9.80 3.92 8.47
N ALA A 134 -10.91 3.43 7.94
CA ALA A 134 -12.25 3.69 8.48
C ALA A 134 -12.38 3.29 9.95
N THR A 135 -11.93 2.09 10.32
CA THR A 135 -11.99 1.60 11.71
C THR A 135 -11.07 2.39 12.63
N LYS A 136 -9.88 2.79 12.13
CA LYS A 136 -8.92 3.63 12.86
C LYS A 136 -9.46 5.05 13.12
N ILE A 137 -10.19 5.64 12.16
CA ILE A 137 -10.84 6.94 12.36
C ILE A 137 -11.93 6.85 13.45
N LEU A 138 -12.73 5.78 13.46
CA LEU A 138 -13.71 5.55 14.50
C LEU A 138 -13.04 5.33 15.87
N TRP A 139 -11.90 4.63 15.90
CA TRP A 139 -11.09 4.48 17.10
C TRP A 139 -10.58 5.84 17.62
N LEU A 140 -10.08 6.72 16.73
CA LEU A 140 -9.66 8.07 17.10
C LEU A 140 -10.79 8.87 17.72
N LYS A 141 -11.99 8.81 17.16
CA LYS A 141 -13.18 9.47 17.70
C LYS A 141 -13.44 9.12 19.16
N ARG A 142 -13.17 7.89 19.57
CA ARG A 142 -13.42 7.38 20.92
C ARG A 142 -12.27 7.60 21.88
N ASN A 143 -11.07 7.35 21.41
CA ASN A 143 -9.88 7.27 22.27
C ASN A 143 -9.03 8.54 22.23
N MET A 144 -9.16 9.36 21.18
CA MET A 144 -8.44 10.62 21.01
C MET A 144 -9.37 11.71 20.44
N PRO A 145 -10.48 12.04 21.14
CA PRO A 145 -11.52 12.93 20.60
C PRO A 145 -11.00 14.32 20.23
N GLU A 146 -10.03 14.86 20.94
CA GLU A 146 -9.40 16.16 20.61
C GLU A 146 -8.70 16.09 19.25
N VAL A 147 -7.92 15.04 19.00
CA VAL A 147 -7.24 14.81 17.71
C VAL A 147 -8.27 14.63 16.58
N TYR A 148 -9.33 13.87 16.84
CA TYR A 148 -10.40 13.64 15.87
C TYR A 148 -11.12 14.95 15.48
N GLU A 149 -11.48 15.78 16.45
CA GLU A 149 -12.20 17.04 16.21
C GLU A 149 -11.31 18.09 15.54
N GLU A 150 -10.06 18.24 15.98
CA GLU A 150 -9.12 19.26 15.49
C GLU A 150 -8.46 18.86 14.16
N SER A 151 -8.55 17.59 13.73
CA SER A 151 -8.00 17.16 12.45
C SER A 151 -8.56 17.97 11.30
N GLU A 152 -7.70 18.42 10.41
CA GLU A 152 -8.10 19.08 9.15
C GLU A 152 -8.47 18.06 8.09
N THR A 153 -7.65 17.00 7.93
CA THR A 153 -7.90 15.95 6.95
C THR A 153 -7.23 14.63 7.36
N TYR A 154 -7.82 13.53 6.92
CA TYR A 154 -7.25 12.18 7.00
C TYR A 154 -6.66 11.80 5.66
N MET A 155 -5.40 11.41 5.62
CA MET A 155 -4.71 11.02 4.39
C MET A 155 -4.08 9.65 4.53
N LEU A 156 -3.95 8.92 3.43
CA LEU A 156 -3.08 7.76 3.39
C LEU A 156 -1.63 8.20 3.20
N LEU A 157 -0.68 7.40 3.66
CA LEU A 157 0.73 7.79 3.72
C LEU A 157 1.28 8.31 2.38
N LYS A 158 0.99 7.61 1.27
CA LYS A 158 1.47 8.02 -0.05
C LYS A 158 0.91 9.39 -0.46
N ASP A 159 -0.38 9.60 -0.22
CA ASP A 159 -1.04 10.86 -0.53
C ASP A 159 -0.51 12.00 0.35
N TYR A 160 -0.22 11.72 1.64
CA TYR A 160 0.44 12.63 2.54
C TYR A 160 1.82 13.04 2.04
N VAL A 161 2.64 12.09 1.60
CA VAL A 161 3.95 12.36 1.01
C VAL A 161 3.84 13.25 -0.22
N VAL A 162 2.91 12.96 -1.14
CA VAL A 162 2.65 13.78 -2.34
C VAL A 162 2.24 15.20 -1.93
N PHE A 163 1.32 15.34 -0.97
CA PHE A 163 0.91 16.65 -0.43
C PHE A 163 2.11 17.43 0.16
N ARG A 164 2.97 16.79 0.94
CA ARG A 164 4.14 17.44 1.55
C ARG A 164 5.19 17.90 0.53
N LEU A 165 5.20 17.32 -0.66
CA LEU A 165 6.12 17.69 -1.74
C LEU A 165 5.53 18.76 -2.67
N THR A 166 4.21 18.75 -2.88
CA THR A 166 3.55 19.59 -3.89
C THR A 166 2.65 20.66 -3.32
N GLY A 167 2.20 20.52 -2.06
CA GLY A 167 1.13 21.33 -1.48
C GLY A 167 -0.28 20.96 -1.96
N VAL A 168 -0.41 19.98 -2.88
CA VAL A 168 -1.69 19.53 -3.43
C VAL A 168 -2.25 18.38 -2.61
N LYS A 169 -3.43 18.57 -2.03
CA LYS A 169 -4.19 17.51 -1.35
C LYS A 169 -4.95 16.71 -2.41
N ASN A 170 -4.63 15.43 -2.54
CA ASN A 170 -5.37 14.48 -3.35
C ASN A 170 -5.35 13.10 -2.70
N ALA A 171 -6.25 12.21 -3.10
CA ALA A 171 -6.29 10.81 -2.73
C ALA A 171 -6.28 9.97 -4.01
N ASP A 172 -5.23 9.21 -4.22
CA ASP A 172 -5.14 8.27 -5.33
C ASP A 172 -6.16 7.14 -5.16
N MET A 173 -7.08 6.99 -6.12
CA MET A 173 -8.16 6.01 -6.05
C MET A 173 -7.67 4.57 -5.93
N SER A 174 -6.50 4.22 -6.48
CA SER A 174 -5.94 2.88 -6.33
C SER A 174 -5.52 2.55 -4.88
N ILE A 175 -5.11 3.57 -4.12
CA ILE A 175 -4.80 3.44 -2.69
C ILE A 175 -6.07 3.63 -1.84
N ALA A 176 -6.98 4.55 -2.25
CA ALA A 176 -8.25 4.78 -1.55
C ALA A 176 -9.13 3.53 -1.46
N THR A 177 -8.99 2.58 -2.39
CA THR A 177 -9.60 1.24 -2.32
C THR A 177 -9.36 0.55 -0.97
N PHE A 178 -8.23 0.81 -0.32
CA PHE A 178 -7.83 0.23 0.96
C PHE A 178 -8.21 1.10 2.16
N SER A 179 -9.09 2.09 1.97
CA SER A 179 -9.57 2.95 3.06
C SER A 179 -10.80 2.41 3.76
N PHE A 180 -11.57 1.59 3.08
CA PHE A 180 -12.91 1.09 3.43
C PHE A 180 -14.01 2.16 3.44
N TYR A 181 -13.74 3.36 2.94
CA TYR A 181 -14.73 4.44 2.74
C TYR A 181 -14.77 4.94 1.30
N PHE A 182 -14.21 4.19 0.34
CA PHE A 182 -14.23 4.50 -1.09
C PHE A 182 -15.09 3.50 -1.85
N ASP A 183 -16.04 4.02 -2.63
CA ASP A 183 -16.87 3.27 -3.56
C ASP A 183 -16.11 3.14 -4.88
N ILE A 184 -15.61 1.93 -5.17
CA ILE A 184 -14.76 1.67 -6.34
C ILE A 184 -15.54 1.69 -7.66
N TYR A 185 -16.85 1.57 -7.61
CA TYR A 185 -17.73 1.54 -8.79
C TYR A 185 -18.21 2.93 -9.19
N GLU A 186 -18.65 3.72 -8.18
CA GLU A 186 -19.14 5.08 -8.37
C GLU A 186 -18.02 6.13 -8.34
N LYS A 187 -16.79 5.71 -7.99
CA LYS A 187 -15.60 6.56 -7.87
C LYS A 187 -15.83 7.77 -6.96
N LYS A 188 -16.41 7.52 -5.81
CA LYS A 188 -16.73 8.53 -4.78
C LYS A 188 -16.52 7.98 -3.38
N TYR A 189 -16.51 8.85 -2.41
CA TYR A 189 -16.53 8.42 -1.01
C TYR A 189 -17.88 7.79 -0.65
N TRP A 190 -17.85 6.69 0.09
CA TRP A 190 -19.03 5.95 0.51
C TRP A 190 -19.72 6.64 1.69
N GLN A 191 -20.76 7.45 1.41
CA GLN A 191 -21.41 8.31 2.40
C GLN A 191 -21.89 7.55 3.64
N LYS A 192 -22.45 6.35 3.49
CA LYS A 192 -22.91 5.57 4.66
C LYS A 192 -21.76 5.20 5.60
N MET A 193 -20.56 4.92 5.07
CA MET A 193 -19.40 4.65 5.89
C MET A 193 -18.90 5.95 6.54
N LEU A 194 -18.88 7.06 5.83
CA LEU A 194 -18.52 8.36 6.42
C LEU A 194 -19.44 8.72 7.57
N ASP A 195 -20.76 8.49 7.42
CA ASP A 195 -21.74 8.72 8.48
C ASP A 195 -21.49 7.81 9.70
N ALA A 196 -21.19 6.52 9.45
CA ALA A 196 -20.89 5.55 10.51
C ALA A 196 -19.66 5.91 11.34
N ILE A 197 -18.60 6.40 10.70
CA ILE A 197 -17.38 6.86 11.39
C ILE A 197 -17.47 8.33 11.85
N GLY A 198 -18.50 9.05 11.42
CA GLY A 198 -18.86 10.39 11.86
C GLY A 198 -18.04 11.53 11.24
N ILE A 199 -17.49 11.32 10.05
CA ILE A 199 -16.81 12.39 9.29
C ILE A 199 -17.62 12.80 8.05
N THR A 200 -17.20 13.88 7.41
CA THR A 200 -17.70 14.31 6.11
C THR A 200 -16.57 14.28 5.08
N GLU A 201 -16.92 14.29 3.81
CA GLU A 201 -15.93 14.39 2.72
C GLU A 201 -14.95 15.56 2.86
N LYS A 202 -15.36 16.62 3.58
CA LYS A 202 -14.48 17.77 3.85
C LYS A 202 -13.21 17.41 4.63
N LYS A 203 -13.26 16.32 5.39
CA LYS A 203 -12.10 15.77 6.12
C LYS A 203 -11.28 14.77 5.29
N LEU A 204 -11.56 14.63 4.00
CA LEU A 204 -10.84 13.76 3.08
C LEU A 204 -10.31 14.56 1.88
N PRO A 205 -9.17 14.18 1.29
CA PRO A 205 -8.67 14.84 0.10
C PRO A 205 -9.59 14.57 -1.11
N PRO A 206 -9.65 15.44 -2.12
CA PRO A 206 -10.30 15.13 -3.40
C PRO A 206 -9.70 13.87 -4.04
N LEU A 207 -10.55 13.01 -4.61
CA LEU A 207 -10.10 11.81 -5.32
C LEU A 207 -9.35 12.18 -6.61
N ALA A 208 -8.32 11.43 -6.94
CA ALA A 208 -7.50 11.60 -8.13
C ALA A 208 -7.27 10.26 -8.84
N GLU A 209 -7.18 10.29 -10.17
CA GLU A 209 -6.83 9.11 -10.94
C GLU A 209 -5.42 8.61 -10.60
N PRO A 210 -5.22 7.29 -10.53
CA PRO A 210 -3.90 6.71 -10.39
C PRO A 210 -2.96 7.13 -11.52
N CYS A 211 -1.67 7.15 -11.27
CA CYS A 211 -0.66 7.54 -12.25
C CYS A 211 -0.81 8.96 -12.82
N SER A 212 -1.69 9.79 -12.24
CA SER A 212 -1.84 11.19 -12.63
C SER A 212 -0.76 12.08 -12.00
N VAL A 213 -0.47 13.20 -12.64
CA VAL A 213 0.45 14.22 -12.11
C VAL A 213 -0.28 15.05 -11.06
N ALA A 214 0.21 15.05 -9.82
CA ALA A 214 -0.32 15.86 -8.73
C ALA A 214 0.06 17.34 -8.89
N GLY A 215 1.30 17.60 -9.29
CA GLY A 215 1.83 18.95 -9.47
C GLY A 215 3.35 18.99 -9.47
N PRO A 216 3.95 20.18 -9.60
CA PRO A 216 5.38 20.36 -9.45
C PRO A 216 5.79 20.34 -7.96
N LEU A 217 7.07 20.14 -7.69
CA LEU A 217 7.64 20.36 -6.36
C LEU A 217 7.43 21.82 -5.91
N THR A 218 7.10 22.02 -4.64
CA THR A 218 7.19 23.36 -4.04
C THR A 218 8.64 23.83 -4.01
N ALA A 219 8.87 25.15 -3.92
CA ALA A 219 10.21 25.74 -3.81
C ALA A 219 11.01 25.14 -2.62
N GLU A 220 10.33 24.93 -1.49
CA GLU A 220 10.92 24.31 -0.30
C GLU A 220 11.30 22.85 -0.56
N ALA A 221 10.38 22.03 -1.07
CA ALA A 221 10.63 20.63 -1.37
C ALA A 221 11.73 20.47 -2.44
N ALA A 222 11.73 21.29 -3.48
CA ALA A 222 12.76 21.29 -4.51
C ALA A 222 14.15 21.54 -3.91
N LYS A 223 14.28 22.53 -3.04
CA LYS A 223 15.53 22.86 -2.33
C LYS A 223 15.98 21.70 -1.43
N GLU A 224 15.05 21.11 -0.66
CA GLU A 224 15.34 20.02 0.27
C GLU A 224 15.72 18.74 -0.45
N CYS A 225 15.08 18.44 -1.59
CA CYS A 225 15.38 17.28 -2.43
C CYS A 225 16.59 17.50 -3.38
N GLY A 226 17.15 18.70 -3.42
CA GLY A 226 18.26 19.04 -4.34
C GLY A 226 17.85 19.04 -5.81
N MET A 227 16.61 19.42 -6.11
CA MET A 227 16.00 19.46 -7.45
C MET A 227 15.46 20.84 -7.77
N THR A 228 14.66 20.95 -8.81
CA THR A 228 14.03 22.22 -9.24
C THR A 228 12.50 22.13 -9.14
N GLU A 229 11.85 23.27 -9.03
CA GLU A 229 10.37 23.38 -9.09
C GLU A 229 9.76 22.92 -10.43
N LYS A 230 10.59 22.59 -11.43
CA LYS A 230 10.11 22.01 -12.70
C LYS A 230 9.88 20.49 -12.60
N THR A 231 10.45 19.83 -11.60
CA THR A 231 10.26 18.40 -11.37
C THR A 231 8.80 18.14 -10.97
N LEU A 232 8.12 17.33 -11.75
CA LEU A 232 6.74 16.94 -11.49
C LEU A 232 6.67 15.78 -10.49
N VAL A 233 5.61 15.76 -9.74
CA VAL A 233 5.27 14.65 -8.84
C VAL A 233 4.07 13.93 -9.39
N ASN A 234 4.21 12.62 -9.60
CA ASN A 234 3.16 11.74 -10.07
C ASN A 234 2.66 10.87 -8.89
N ASN A 235 1.35 10.77 -8.73
CA ASN A 235 0.72 9.98 -7.68
C ASN A 235 1.18 8.52 -7.70
N GLY A 236 1.48 8.00 -8.91
CA GLY A 236 1.76 6.59 -9.09
C GLY A 236 0.55 5.73 -8.74
N THR A 237 0.79 4.57 -8.14
CA THR A 237 -0.26 3.62 -7.77
C THR A 237 0.21 2.70 -6.64
N LEU A 238 -0.65 1.76 -6.20
CA LEU A 238 -0.34 0.74 -5.21
C LEU A 238 0.90 -0.08 -5.60
N ASP A 239 1.65 -0.57 -4.61
CA ASP A 239 2.86 -1.38 -4.81
C ASP A 239 2.61 -2.66 -5.63
N HIS A 240 1.56 -3.41 -5.33
CA HIS A 240 1.16 -4.59 -6.12
C HIS A 240 0.87 -4.23 -7.59
N PHE A 241 0.21 -3.10 -7.84
CA PHE A 241 -0.10 -2.65 -9.19
C PHE A 241 1.14 -2.16 -9.93
N THR A 242 2.07 -1.53 -9.22
CA THR A 242 3.38 -1.19 -9.78
C THR A 242 4.17 -2.46 -10.14
N GLY A 243 4.04 -3.54 -9.36
CA GLY A 243 4.56 -4.85 -9.70
C GLY A 243 3.95 -5.42 -10.99
N MET A 244 2.63 -5.25 -11.20
CA MET A 244 1.98 -5.61 -12.47
C MET A 244 2.58 -4.84 -13.64
N ILE A 245 2.68 -3.51 -13.52
CA ILE A 245 3.28 -2.64 -14.56
C ILE A 245 4.72 -3.08 -14.85
N GLY A 246 5.52 -3.29 -13.81
CA GLY A 246 6.93 -3.67 -13.92
C GLY A 246 7.17 -5.02 -14.57
N THR A 247 6.20 -5.94 -14.49
CA THR A 247 6.23 -7.26 -15.15
C THR A 247 5.55 -7.29 -16.52
N GLY A 248 5.02 -6.14 -16.97
CA GLY A 248 4.32 -6.02 -18.26
C GLY A 248 2.87 -6.51 -18.23
N ASN A 249 2.30 -6.75 -17.06
CA ASN A 249 0.88 -7.10 -16.90
C ASN A 249 0.03 -5.83 -16.93
N VAL A 250 -0.14 -5.25 -18.10
CA VAL A 250 -0.86 -3.98 -18.36
C VAL A 250 -2.05 -4.16 -19.30
N GLU A 251 -2.38 -5.40 -19.66
CA GLU A 251 -3.48 -5.74 -20.54
C GLU A 251 -4.56 -6.52 -19.79
N MET A 252 -5.81 -6.38 -20.26
CA MET A 252 -6.95 -7.11 -19.69
C MET A 252 -6.76 -8.61 -19.78
N GLY A 253 -7.02 -9.32 -18.68
CA GLY A 253 -6.87 -10.77 -18.59
C GLY A 253 -5.41 -11.25 -18.47
N GLY A 254 -4.43 -10.34 -18.49
CA GLY A 254 -3.06 -10.64 -18.09
C GLY A 254 -3.01 -11.06 -16.62
N VAL A 255 -2.11 -11.99 -16.27
CA VAL A 255 -1.94 -12.48 -14.89
C VAL A 255 -0.50 -12.29 -14.47
N SER A 256 -0.29 -11.77 -13.29
CA SER A 256 1.01 -11.72 -12.62
C SER A 256 0.92 -12.36 -11.24
N LEU A 257 2.00 -13.02 -10.83
CA LEU A 257 2.15 -13.63 -9.52
C LEU A 257 3.34 -13.01 -8.81
N SER A 258 3.08 -12.36 -7.69
CA SER A 258 4.12 -11.91 -6.76
C SER A 258 4.35 -12.99 -5.71
N THR A 259 5.59 -13.45 -5.56
CA THR A 259 5.98 -14.49 -4.60
C THR A 259 6.95 -13.90 -3.58
N GLY A 260 6.39 -13.34 -2.52
CA GLY A 260 7.14 -12.84 -1.38
C GLY A 260 6.84 -13.64 -0.10
N THR A 261 6.74 -12.98 1.02
CA THR A 261 6.23 -13.55 2.29
C THR A 261 4.86 -14.17 2.07
N VAL A 262 3.97 -13.44 1.40
CA VAL A 262 2.69 -13.91 0.88
C VAL A 262 2.81 -14.18 -0.63
N MET A 263 1.82 -14.82 -1.22
CA MET A 263 1.65 -14.91 -2.68
C MET A 263 0.43 -14.11 -3.08
N ALA A 264 0.62 -13.15 -3.99
CA ALA A 264 -0.47 -12.35 -4.53
C ALA A 264 -0.56 -12.54 -6.03
N LEU A 265 -1.71 -13.02 -6.49
CA LEU A 265 -2.02 -13.13 -7.91
C LEU A 265 -2.82 -11.90 -8.31
N ALA A 266 -2.45 -11.25 -9.40
CA ALA A 266 -3.12 -10.05 -9.86
C ALA A 266 -3.56 -10.17 -11.32
N THR A 267 -4.79 -9.78 -11.59
CA THR A 267 -5.34 -9.70 -12.96
C THR A 267 -6.23 -8.48 -13.09
N MET A 268 -6.18 -7.83 -14.26
CA MET A 268 -6.96 -6.62 -14.55
C MET A 268 -8.22 -6.98 -15.34
N ALA A 269 -9.33 -6.34 -14.98
CA ALA A 269 -10.62 -6.46 -15.62
C ALA A 269 -11.18 -5.08 -16.01
N SER A 270 -11.93 -5.00 -17.12
CA SER A 270 -12.63 -3.77 -17.56
C SER A 270 -13.89 -3.50 -16.75
N GLU A 271 -14.47 -4.54 -16.16
CA GLU A 271 -15.68 -4.44 -15.35
C GLU A 271 -15.47 -5.20 -14.03
N PRO A 272 -16.16 -4.77 -12.96
CA PRO A 272 -16.12 -5.49 -11.70
C PRO A 272 -16.67 -6.91 -11.86
N VAL A 273 -15.90 -7.88 -11.41
CA VAL A 273 -16.35 -9.28 -11.37
C VAL A 273 -16.62 -9.64 -9.91
N LEU A 274 -17.90 -9.65 -9.53
CA LEU A 274 -18.32 -10.10 -8.21
C LEU A 274 -18.56 -11.61 -8.29
N ASP A 275 -17.68 -12.39 -7.70
CA ASP A 275 -17.88 -13.82 -7.52
C ASP A 275 -18.37 -14.11 -6.11
N LYS A 276 -19.69 -14.31 -5.98
CA LYS A 276 -20.34 -14.61 -4.69
C LYS A 276 -19.85 -15.88 -4.01
N ASN A 277 -19.14 -16.76 -4.73
CA ASN A 277 -18.69 -18.04 -4.21
C ASN A 277 -17.19 -18.03 -3.85
N CYS A 278 -16.40 -17.17 -4.51
CA CYS A 278 -14.93 -17.18 -4.36
C CYS A 278 -14.42 -16.15 -3.36
N GLY A 279 -15.18 -15.09 -3.09
CA GLY A 279 -14.78 -14.09 -2.12
C GLY A 279 -13.43 -13.43 -2.45
N VAL A 280 -13.18 -13.11 -3.73
CA VAL A 280 -11.94 -12.44 -4.13
C VAL A 280 -12.13 -10.92 -4.10
N ALA A 281 -11.25 -10.21 -3.40
CA ALA A 281 -11.30 -8.76 -3.33
C ALA A 281 -11.05 -8.12 -4.71
N MET A 282 -11.83 -7.09 -4.99
CA MET A 282 -11.75 -6.26 -6.18
C MET A 282 -11.30 -4.85 -5.79
N HIS A 283 -10.43 -4.26 -6.59
CA HIS A 283 -9.85 -2.94 -6.33
C HIS A 283 -10.01 -2.04 -7.54
N TYR A 284 -10.09 -0.73 -7.35
CA TYR A 284 -9.94 0.22 -8.46
C TYR A 284 -8.53 0.12 -9.01
N GLY A 285 -8.40 -0.06 -10.32
CA GLY A 285 -7.13 -0.35 -10.98
C GLY A 285 -6.22 0.85 -11.17
N PHE A 286 -5.10 0.65 -11.84
CA PHE A 286 -4.11 1.70 -12.12
C PHE A 286 -4.31 2.39 -13.49
N LEU A 287 -5.18 1.88 -14.32
CA LEU A 287 -5.65 2.55 -15.53
C LEU A 287 -7.07 3.06 -15.30
N PRO A 288 -7.48 4.19 -15.91
CA PRO A 288 -8.82 4.70 -15.78
C PRO A 288 -9.89 3.65 -16.13
N ASP A 289 -10.94 3.59 -15.34
CA ASP A 289 -12.09 2.68 -15.52
C ASP A 289 -11.71 1.19 -15.56
N THR A 290 -10.64 0.81 -14.86
CA THR A 290 -10.23 -0.59 -14.70
C THR A 290 -10.33 -1.04 -13.26
N HIS A 291 -10.42 -2.37 -13.09
CA HIS A 291 -10.42 -3.00 -11.78
C HIS A 291 -9.33 -4.08 -11.72
N VAL A 292 -8.82 -4.35 -10.53
CA VAL A 292 -7.84 -5.40 -10.31
C VAL A 292 -8.37 -6.39 -9.29
N MET A 293 -8.48 -7.64 -9.69
CA MET A 293 -8.65 -8.76 -8.76
C MET A 293 -7.28 -9.09 -8.17
N LEU A 294 -7.21 -9.13 -6.83
CA LEU A 294 -5.96 -9.35 -6.10
C LEU A 294 -6.15 -10.40 -5.00
N PRO A 295 -6.38 -11.68 -5.35
CA PRO A 295 -6.37 -12.74 -4.35
C PRO A 295 -4.97 -12.89 -3.74
N VAL A 296 -4.93 -12.93 -2.41
CA VAL A 296 -3.71 -13.05 -1.63
C VAL A 296 -3.75 -14.36 -0.84
N ALA A 297 -2.72 -15.18 -1.00
CA ALA A 297 -2.46 -16.32 -0.15
C ALA A 297 -1.46 -15.89 0.94
N GLU A 298 -1.92 -15.84 2.18
CA GLU A 298 -1.14 -15.32 3.32
C GLU A 298 0.12 -16.13 3.62
N SER A 299 0.15 -17.38 3.18
CA SER A 299 1.22 -18.34 3.45
C SER A 299 2.05 -18.65 2.20
N GLY A 300 2.73 -17.66 1.66
CA GLY A 300 3.67 -17.81 0.55
C GLY A 300 5.06 -18.26 1.00
N GLY A 301 6.07 -17.45 0.74
CA GLY A 301 7.46 -17.71 1.13
C GLY A 301 7.68 -17.88 2.64
N VAL A 302 6.77 -17.33 3.46
CA VAL A 302 6.79 -17.54 4.91
C VAL A 302 6.67 -19.02 5.28
N SER A 303 5.94 -19.83 4.51
CA SER A 303 5.82 -21.28 4.73
C SER A 303 7.14 -22.00 4.47
N LEU A 304 7.85 -21.62 3.40
CA LEU A 304 9.17 -22.15 3.10
C LEU A 304 10.20 -21.76 4.17
N GLU A 305 10.15 -20.52 4.62
CA GLU A 305 11.05 -20.04 5.67
C GLU A 305 10.76 -20.71 7.02
N TRP A 306 9.47 -20.90 7.36
CA TRP A 306 9.06 -21.66 8.54
C TRP A 306 9.60 -23.10 8.47
N PHE A 307 9.41 -23.78 7.34
CA PHE A 307 9.92 -25.14 7.14
C PHE A 307 11.45 -25.19 7.30
N ARG A 308 12.16 -24.27 6.63
CA ARG A 308 13.61 -24.20 6.71
C ARG A 308 14.09 -24.01 8.15
N ARG A 309 13.54 -23.05 8.89
CA ARG A 309 13.92 -22.79 10.29
C ARG A 309 13.60 -23.96 11.21
N THR A 310 12.49 -24.64 10.98
CA THR A 310 12.03 -25.72 11.86
C THR A 310 12.78 -27.01 11.65
N PHE A 311 13.06 -27.38 10.40
CA PHE A 311 13.60 -28.69 10.06
C PHE A 311 15.00 -28.67 9.47
N MET A 312 15.47 -27.53 8.96
CA MET A 312 16.71 -27.40 8.20
C MET A 312 17.48 -26.13 8.53
N GLU A 313 17.56 -25.74 9.80
CA GLU A 313 18.11 -24.46 10.26
C GLU A 313 19.53 -24.17 9.73
N GLN A 314 20.35 -25.19 9.55
CA GLN A 314 21.73 -25.08 9.05
C GLN A 314 21.84 -25.05 7.51
N VAL A 315 20.72 -25.19 6.80
CA VAL A 315 20.69 -25.24 5.33
C VAL A 315 20.30 -23.85 4.79
N ASP A 316 21.16 -23.28 3.95
CA ASP A 316 20.85 -22.07 3.23
C ASP A 316 20.01 -22.33 1.95
N TYR A 317 19.47 -21.27 1.36
CA TYR A 317 18.64 -21.40 0.16
C TYR A 317 19.40 -21.96 -1.05
N LYS A 318 20.70 -21.72 -1.15
CA LYS A 318 21.54 -22.28 -2.23
C LYS A 318 21.63 -23.78 -2.11
N GLN A 319 21.94 -24.29 -0.92
CA GLN A 319 21.99 -25.71 -0.63
C GLN A 319 20.62 -26.37 -0.82
N LEU A 320 19.53 -25.70 -0.43
CA LEU A 320 18.18 -26.19 -0.65
C LEU A 320 17.89 -26.35 -2.16
N ASN A 321 18.26 -25.36 -2.97
CA ASN A 321 18.12 -25.45 -4.43
C ASN A 321 18.95 -26.58 -5.03
N GLU A 322 20.19 -26.79 -4.57
CA GLU A 322 21.04 -27.91 -5.02
C GLU A 322 20.38 -29.26 -4.75
N VAL A 323 19.71 -29.42 -3.59
CA VAL A 323 18.96 -30.66 -3.27
C VAL A 323 17.75 -30.84 -4.19
N LEU A 324 17.02 -29.73 -4.47
CA LEU A 324 15.85 -29.76 -5.36
C LEU A 324 16.25 -30.09 -6.81
N ASP A 325 17.33 -29.48 -7.31
CA ASP A 325 17.83 -29.70 -8.67
C ASP A 325 18.33 -31.14 -8.87
N ALA A 326 18.91 -31.74 -7.84
CA ALA A 326 19.35 -33.11 -7.87
C ALA A 326 18.20 -34.14 -7.88
N ARG A 327 16.98 -33.73 -7.58
CA ARG A 327 15.83 -34.60 -7.46
C ARG A 327 15.20 -34.89 -8.84
N LYS A 328 15.12 -36.15 -9.21
CA LYS A 328 14.62 -36.60 -10.54
C LYS A 328 13.10 -36.75 -10.60
N HIS A 329 12.43 -36.86 -9.47
CA HIS A 329 10.99 -37.14 -9.42
C HIS A 329 10.30 -36.25 -8.38
N PRO A 330 9.08 -35.77 -8.65
CA PRO A 330 8.28 -35.05 -7.65
C PRO A 330 7.95 -35.94 -6.45
N THR A 331 7.72 -35.36 -5.32
CA THR A 331 7.22 -36.06 -4.13
C THR A 331 5.73 -36.34 -4.28
N GLN A 332 5.22 -37.35 -3.57
CA GLN A 332 3.79 -37.60 -3.39
C GLN A 332 3.25 -36.95 -2.10
N LEU A 333 4.14 -36.33 -1.32
CA LEU A 333 3.73 -35.58 -0.13
C LEU A 333 2.96 -34.32 -0.56
N ILE A 334 1.89 -34.07 0.12
CA ILE A 334 1.08 -32.84 -0.04
C ILE A 334 1.27 -32.03 1.23
N PHE A 335 1.59 -30.77 1.06
CA PHE A 335 1.67 -29.81 2.16
C PHE A 335 0.59 -28.75 1.97
N LEU A 336 -0.25 -28.55 2.97
CA LEU A 336 -1.18 -27.43 3.05
C LEU A 336 -0.47 -26.28 3.77
N PRO A 337 -0.19 -25.16 3.08
CA PRO A 337 0.72 -24.13 3.60
C PRO A 337 0.09 -23.10 4.51
N TYR A 338 -1.07 -23.33 5.09
CA TYR A 338 -1.86 -22.35 5.82
C TYR A 338 -1.32 -22.06 7.23
N ILE A 339 -0.04 -21.70 7.36
CA ILE A 339 0.60 -21.50 8.67
C ILE A 339 0.16 -20.20 9.37
N VAL A 340 -0.52 -19.30 8.65
CA VAL A 340 -1.09 -18.04 9.16
C VAL A 340 -2.54 -17.84 8.70
N GLY A 341 -3.27 -18.92 8.48
CA GLY A 341 -4.60 -18.86 7.90
C GLY A 341 -4.62 -18.74 6.38
N THR A 342 -5.79 -18.47 5.81
CA THR A 342 -5.99 -18.21 4.38
C THR A 342 -6.92 -17.03 4.15
N ASN A 343 -6.69 -16.27 3.08
CA ASN A 343 -7.50 -15.12 2.70
C ASN A 343 -8.35 -15.41 1.44
N ALA A 344 -7.73 -15.97 0.41
CA ALA A 344 -8.41 -16.27 -0.84
C ALA A 344 -8.05 -17.68 -1.35
N PRO A 345 -8.98 -18.40 -2.01
CA PRO A 345 -10.36 -17.99 -2.36
C PRO A 345 -11.37 -18.15 -1.21
N GLU A 346 -10.95 -18.68 -0.08
CA GLU A 346 -11.76 -18.84 1.13
C GLU A 346 -11.07 -18.09 2.27
N PHE A 347 -11.82 -17.22 2.93
CA PHE A 347 -11.32 -16.49 4.09
C PHE A 347 -11.52 -17.35 5.35
N ASP A 348 -10.42 -17.85 5.91
CA ASP A 348 -10.40 -18.65 7.14
C ASP A 348 -9.11 -18.39 7.93
N THR A 349 -9.24 -17.62 9.00
CA THR A 349 -8.13 -17.28 9.91
C THR A 349 -7.69 -18.45 10.80
N GLU A 350 -8.52 -19.50 10.92
CA GLU A 350 -8.25 -20.68 11.73
C GLU A 350 -7.64 -21.83 10.91
N ALA A 351 -7.57 -21.67 9.59
CA ALA A 351 -6.92 -22.66 8.72
C ALA A 351 -5.46 -22.88 9.15
N SER A 352 -5.06 -24.14 9.23
CA SER A 352 -3.74 -24.53 9.73
C SER A 352 -2.94 -25.34 8.72
N GLY A 353 -1.61 -25.20 8.78
CA GLY A 353 -0.69 -25.97 7.93
C GLY A 353 -0.72 -27.46 8.30
N ILE A 354 -0.76 -28.33 7.29
CA ILE A 354 -0.75 -29.81 7.43
C ILE A 354 0.30 -30.39 6.50
N LEU A 355 1.15 -31.29 7.05
CA LEU A 355 2.14 -32.11 6.32
C LEU A 355 1.61 -33.53 6.15
#